data_987f9bf35c6396f0177b39d8be77ee6e
#
_entry.id   987f9bf35c6396f0177b39d8be77ee6e
#
_cell.length_a   1.000
_cell.length_b   1.000
_cell.length_c   1.000
_cell.angle_alpha   90.00
_cell.angle_beta   90.00
_cell.angle_gamma   90.00
#
_symmetry.space_group_name_H-M   'P 1'
#
loop_
_entity.id
_entity.type
_entity.pdbx_description
1 polymer ?
#
loop_
_entity_poly.entity_id
_entity_poly.type
_entity_poly.pdbx_seq_one_letter_code
_entity_poly.pdbx_strand_id
1 'polypeptide(L)' 'METAHYYEVSVDWLNTRMGNLTSPVLNTNIEVATPPEFNGGIAGIWSPEHLLVAAVNSCLMT' A
#
# COMPACT_ATOMS: atom_id res chain seq x y z
N MET A 1 -8.88 -28.49 -13.59
CA MET A 1 -7.66 -27.71 -13.82
C MET A 1 -7.48 -26.69 -12.72
N GLU A 2 -6.29 -26.61 -12.18
CA GLU A 2 -5.96 -25.70 -11.13
C GLU A 2 -5.30 -24.45 -11.70
N THR A 3 -5.75 -23.29 -11.30
CA THR A 3 -5.14 -22.04 -11.69
C THR A 3 -4.75 -21.25 -10.46
N ALA A 4 -3.48 -20.87 -10.38
CA ALA A 4 -3.00 -20.08 -9.26
C ALA A 4 -2.52 -18.73 -9.76
N HIS A 5 -2.85 -17.67 -9.02
CA HIS A 5 -2.44 -16.31 -9.33
C HIS A 5 -1.63 -15.76 -8.17
N TYR A 6 -0.49 -15.18 -8.47
CA TYR A 6 0.42 -14.67 -7.47
C TYR A 6 0.60 -13.16 -7.65
N TYR A 7 0.53 -12.43 -6.57
CA TYR A 7 0.67 -10.98 -6.56
C TYR A 7 1.79 -10.63 -5.58
N GLU A 8 2.86 -10.08 -6.10
CA GLU A 8 4.04 -9.77 -5.30
C GLU A 8 4.11 -8.28 -5.04
N VAL A 9 4.21 -7.92 -3.77
CA VAL A 9 4.37 -6.52 -3.34
C VAL A 9 5.47 -6.49 -2.30
N SER A 10 6.36 -5.53 -2.44
CA SER A 10 7.44 -5.32 -1.48
C SER A 10 7.28 -3.96 -0.83
N VAL A 11 7.72 -3.86 0.41
CA VAL A 11 7.80 -2.59 1.11
C VAL A 11 9.22 -2.36 1.58
N ASP A 12 9.78 -1.21 1.24
CA ASP A 12 11.09 -0.79 1.72
C ASP A 12 10.90 0.33 2.73
N TRP A 13 11.46 0.15 3.93
CA TRP A 13 11.40 1.18 4.95
C TRP A 13 12.30 2.33 4.55
N LEU A 14 11.77 3.55 4.57
CA LEU A 14 12.52 4.75 4.21
C LEU A 14 13.04 5.47 5.44
N ASN A 15 12.13 5.90 6.29
CA ASN A 15 12.49 6.56 7.54
C ASN A 15 11.27 6.56 8.47
N THR A 16 11.51 6.73 9.76
CA THR A 16 10.48 6.78 10.80
C THR A 16 9.38 5.75 10.56
N ARG A 17 8.18 6.16 10.16
CA ARG A 17 7.06 5.27 9.88
C ARG A 17 6.63 5.35 8.42
N MET A 18 7.59 5.54 7.54
CA MET A 18 7.34 5.72 6.12
C MET A 18 8.04 4.63 5.32
N GLY A 19 7.34 4.11 4.33
CA GLY A 19 7.88 3.10 3.46
C GLY A 19 7.49 3.35 2.01
N ASN A 20 8.06 2.56 1.11
CA ASN A 20 7.79 2.63 -0.31
C ASN A 20 7.33 1.26 -0.78
N LEU A 21 6.13 1.20 -1.36
CA LEU A 21 5.57 -0.03 -1.89
C LEU A 21 5.91 -0.16 -3.36
N THR A 22 6.36 -1.35 -3.74
CA THR A 22 6.70 -1.64 -5.13
C THR A 22 6.16 -3.00 -5.53
N SER A 23 6.01 -3.19 -6.83
CA SER A 23 5.69 -4.50 -7.39
C SER A 23 6.45 -4.66 -8.69
N PRO A 24 7.02 -5.85 -8.97
CA PRO A 24 7.82 -6.03 -10.18
C PRO A 24 7.05 -5.85 -11.48
N VAL A 25 5.73 -5.96 -11.43
CA VAL A 25 4.89 -5.84 -12.63
C VAL A 25 4.19 -4.50 -12.76
N LEU A 26 4.40 -3.58 -11.80
CA LEU A 26 3.74 -2.28 -11.81
C LEU A 26 4.76 -1.16 -11.98
N ASN A 27 4.39 -0.14 -12.73
CA ASN A 27 5.29 0.95 -13.06
C ASN A 27 5.35 2.04 -12.00
N THR A 28 4.34 2.10 -11.12
CA THR A 28 4.27 3.15 -10.10
C THR A 28 4.55 2.59 -8.72
N ASN A 29 5.19 3.39 -7.91
CA ASN A 29 5.42 3.09 -6.50
C ASN A 29 4.47 3.91 -5.65
N ILE A 30 4.20 3.42 -4.43
CA ILE A 30 3.32 4.13 -3.51
C ILE A 30 4.07 4.38 -2.21
N GLU A 31 4.22 5.65 -1.85
CA GLU A 31 4.69 5.98 -0.51
C GLU A 31 3.58 5.73 0.48
N VAL A 32 3.91 5.05 1.57
CA VAL A 32 2.94 4.69 2.60
C VAL A 32 3.48 5.11 3.96
N ALA A 33 2.60 5.58 4.81
CA ALA A 33 3.00 6.01 6.14
C ALA A 33 1.87 5.73 7.12
N THR A 34 2.22 5.67 8.41
CA THR A 34 1.23 5.60 9.48
C THR A 34 0.37 6.87 9.42
N PRO A 35 -0.96 6.77 9.56
CA PRO A 35 -1.80 7.96 9.51
C PRO A 35 -1.57 8.89 10.71
N PRO A 36 -1.91 10.18 10.56
CA PRO A 36 -1.55 11.19 11.56
C PRO A 36 -2.22 11.01 12.91
N GLU A 37 -3.27 10.21 13.00
CA GLU A 37 -3.91 9.91 14.29
C GLU A 37 -3.01 9.13 15.24
N PHE A 38 -1.98 8.49 14.72
CA PHE A 38 -1.06 7.68 15.52
C PHE A 38 0.27 8.41 15.69
N ASN A 39 0.98 8.08 16.75
CA ASN A 39 2.30 8.67 17.00
C ASN A 39 3.24 8.36 15.83
N GLY A 40 3.92 9.42 15.37
CA GLY A 40 4.85 9.30 14.24
C GLY A 40 4.15 9.24 12.91
N GLY A 41 2.83 9.45 12.86
CA GLY A 41 2.07 9.45 11.63
C GLY A 41 2.32 10.69 10.78
N ILE A 42 2.06 10.57 9.49
CA ILE A 42 2.33 11.62 8.51
C ILE A 42 1.07 11.88 7.71
N ALA A 43 0.64 13.14 7.71
CA ALA A 43 -0.54 13.56 6.94
C ALA A 43 -0.21 13.67 5.46
N GLY A 44 -1.21 13.47 4.62
CA GLY A 44 -1.07 13.68 3.18
C GLY A 44 -0.47 12.51 2.41
N ILE A 45 -0.23 11.40 3.08
CA ILE A 45 0.38 10.20 2.46
C ILE A 45 -0.57 9.04 2.68
N TRP A 46 -0.62 8.13 1.72
CA TRP A 46 -1.41 6.92 1.84
C TRP A 46 -0.99 6.13 3.07
N SER A 47 -1.97 5.59 3.79
CA SER A 47 -1.72 4.73 4.94
C SER A 47 -2.14 3.29 4.61
N PRO A 48 -1.72 2.31 5.42
CA PRO A 48 -2.24 0.95 5.25
C PRO A 48 -3.76 0.90 5.30
N GLU A 49 -4.38 1.72 6.13
CA GLU A 49 -5.82 1.78 6.24
C GLU A 49 -6.47 2.27 4.94
N HIS A 50 -5.89 3.31 4.33
CA HIS A 50 -6.37 3.80 3.04
C HIS A 50 -6.23 2.72 1.96
N LEU A 51 -5.13 2.00 1.96
CA LEU A 51 -4.87 0.97 0.96
C LEU A 51 -5.84 -0.19 1.09
N LEU A 52 -6.17 -0.58 2.32
CA LEU A 52 -7.15 -1.64 2.55
C LEU A 52 -8.52 -1.22 2.01
N VAL A 53 -8.96 -0.02 2.33
CA VAL A 53 -10.24 0.50 1.86
C VAL A 53 -10.23 0.64 0.35
N ALA A 54 -9.12 1.12 -0.22
CA ALA A 54 -8.99 1.26 -1.67
C ALA A 54 -9.09 -0.09 -2.37
N ALA A 55 -8.50 -1.13 -1.78
CA ALA A 55 -8.56 -2.47 -2.35
C ALA A 55 -10.00 -2.96 -2.42
N VAL A 56 -10.77 -2.79 -1.35
CA VAL A 56 -12.17 -3.20 -1.31
C VAL A 56 -12.98 -2.38 -2.30
N ASN A 57 -12.79 -1.07 -2.30
CA ASN A 57 -13.57 -0.18 -3.18
C ASN A 57 -13.28 -0.44 -4.66
N SER A 58 -12.01 -0.65 -5.00
CA SER A 58 -11.66 -0.91 -6.40
C SER A 58 -12.19 -2.27 -6.84
N CYS A 59 -12.22 -3.25 -5.96
CA CYS A 59 -12.84 -4.54 -6.27
C CYS A 59 -14.33 -4.37 -6.55
N LEU A 60 -15.03 -3.58 -5.74
CA LEU A 60 -16.47 -3.36 -5.93
C LEU A 60 -16.77 -2.55 -7.18
N MET A 61 -15.84 -1.69 -7.60
CA MET A 61 -15.99 -0.90 -8.82
C MET A 61 -15.99 -1.80 -10.06
N THR A 62 -15.21 -2.84 -10.04
CA THR A 62 -15.08 -3.73 -11.19
C THR A 62 -16.19 -4.78 -11.19
#